data_8a617e15042bc6dd4651b16b2515295f
#
_entry.id   8a617e15042bc6dd4651b16b2515295f
#
_cell.length_a   1.000
_cell.length_b   1.000
_cell.length_c   1.000
_cell.angle_alpha   90.00
_cell.angle_beta   90.00
_cell.angle_gamma   90.00
#
_symmetry.space_group_name_H-M   'P 1'
#
loop_
_entity.id
_entity.type
_entity.pdbx_description
1 polymer ?
#
loop_
_entity_poly.entity_id
_entity_poly.type
_entity_poly.pdbx_seq_one_letter_code
_entity_poly.pdbx_strand_id
1 'polypeptide(L)' 'MEDLYFISESTRIIFGLVKLEGRLQLDFLGIDFEHYSDKKLAEKWYTETKRKIVGSKHPKLEIAFENLEKLYKGMIGK' A
#
# COMPACT_ATOMS: atom_id res chain seq x y z
N MET A 1 13.15 -3.09 -20.62
CA MET A 1 12.80 -3.32 -20.39
C MET A 1 12.62 -3.72 -19.55
N GLU A 2 12.78 -3.54 -18.93
CA GLU A 2 12.62 -3.76 -18.09
C GLU A 2 11.62 -3.94 -17.52
N ASP A 3 11.01 -3.52 -17.58
CA ASP A 3 9.75 -3.52 -17.04
C ASP A 3 8.91 -4.65 -17.36
N LEU A 4 9.45 -5.73 -17.78
CA LEU A 4 8.72 -6.95 -17.99
C LEU A 4 8.12 -7.44 -16.71
N TYR A 5 8.76 -7.13 -15.57
CA TYR A 5 8.33 -7.65 -14.30
C TYR A 5 7.57 -6.65 -13.49
N PHE A 6 7.86 -5.39 -13.71
CA PHE A 6 7.23 -4.34 -12.94
C PHE A 6 6.65 -3.37 -13.90
N ILE A 7 5.52 -3.71 -14.42
CA ILE A 7 4.87 -2.92 -15.41
C ILE A 7 4.66 -1.51 -14.92
N SER A 8 4.31 -1.38 -13.64
CA SER A 8 4.13 -0.06 -13.08
C SER A 8 4.24 -0.14 -11.58
N GLU A 9 4.50 1.01 -10.98
CA GLU A 9 4.55 1.07 -9.53
C GLU A 9 3.21 0.75 -8.92
N SER A 10 2.13 1.16 -9.58
CA SER A 10 0.80 0.88 -9.07
C SER A 10 0.53 -0.63 -9.01
N THR A 11 0.93 -1.36 -10.04
CA THR A 11 0.75 -2.80 -10.05
C THR A 11 1.53 -3.46 -8.92
N ARG A 12 2.74 -2.97 -8.67
CA ARG A 12 3.57 -3.50 -7.63
C ARG A 12 2.95 -3.26 -6.26
N ILE A 13 2.42 -2.07 -6.04
CA ILE A 13 1.78 -1.73 -4.78
C ILE A 13 0.52 -2.58 -4.59
N ILE A 14 -0.27 -2.74 -5.63
CA ILE A 14 -1.47 -3.55 -5.54
C ILE A 14 -1.12 -4.98 -5.18
N PHE A 15 -0.06 -5.50 -5.77
CA PHE A 15 0.40 -6.85 -5.43
C PHE A 15 0.68 -6.95 -3.92
N GLY A 16 1.39 -5.97 -3.37
CA GLY A 16 1.71 -6.00 -1.97
C GLY A 16 0.48 -5.90 -1.09
N LEU A 17 -0.50 -5.12 -1.51
CA LEU A 17 -1.72 -4.96 -0.73
C LEU A 17 -2.62 -6.19 -0.79
N VAL A 18 -2.63 -6.88 -1.90
CA VAL A 18 -3.57 -7.97 -2.11
C VAL A 18 -2.98 -9.33 -1.78
N LYS A 19 -1.74 -9.56 -2.15
CA LYS A 19 -1.15 -10.89 -2.06
C LYS A 19 -0.28 -11.12 -0.83
N LEU A 20 0.21 -10.07 -0.23
CA LEU A 20 1.08 -10.22 0.93
C LEU A 20 0.30 -9.93 2.19
N GLU A 21 0.80 -10.45 3.30
CA GLU A 21 0.18 -10.14 4.59
C GLU A 21 1.22 -10.23 5.68
N GLY A 22 0.88 -9.67 6.83
CA GLY A 22 1.78 -9.69 7.95
C GLY A 22 3.01 -8.84 7.69
N ARG A 23 4.11 -9.30 8.22
CA ARG A 23 5.34 -8.54 8.14
C ARG A 23 5.86 -8.38 6.73
N LEU A 24 5.67 -9.40 5.91
CA LEU A 24 6.11 -9.30 4.52
C LEU A 24 5.41 -8.16 3.81
N GLN A 25 4.13 -7.99 4.08
CA GLN A 25 3.38 -6.90 3.46
C GLN A 25 3.92 -5.56 3.90
N LEU A 26 4.20 -5.42 5.20
CA LEU A 26 4.71 -4.15 5.72
C LEU A 26 6.07 -3.81 5.12
N ASP A 27 6.95 -4.80 5.06
CA ASP A 27 8.27 -4.57 4.50
C ASP A 27 8.19 -4.21 3.02
N PHE A 28 7.34 -4.90 2.29
CA PHE A 28 7.22 -4.68 0.86
C PHE A 28 6.70 -3.28 0.56
N LEU A 29 5.80 -2.78 1.39
CA LEU A 29 5.19 -1.47 1.18
C LEU A 29 5.94 -0.34 1.86
N GLY A 30 7.05 -0.67 2.55
CA GLY A 30 7.85 0.38 3.17
C GLY A 30 7.27 0.93 4.46
N ILE A 31 6.50 0.14 5.15
CA ILE A 31 5.88 0.55 6.40
C ILE A 31 6.77 0.10 7.55
N ASP A 32 7.02 0.99 8.52
CA ASP A 32 7.80 0.60 9.68
C ASP A 32 7.12 1.13 10.95
N PHE A 33 7.80 0.98 12.07
CA PHE A 33 7.21 1.35 13.35
C PHE A 33 6.80 2.80 13.43
N GLU A 34 7.53 3.65 12.75
CA GLU A 34 7.23 5.08 12.83
C GLU A 34 5.85 5.39 12.29
N HIS A 35 5.41 4.62 11.32
CA HIS A 35 4.07 4.83 10.78
C HIS A 35 2.99 4.55 11.82
N TYR A 36 3.29 3.70 12.79
CA TYR A 36 2.31 3.38 13.82
C TYR A 36 2.34 4.34 14.99
N SER A 37 3.38 5.15 15.10
CA SER A 37 3.46 6.09 16.20
C SER A 37 3.33 7.54 15.77
N ASP A 38 3.37 7.81 14.47
CA ASP A 38 3.28 9.16 13.95
C ASP A 38 2.14 9.24 12.95
N LYS A 39 1.03 9.84 13.36
CA LYS A 39 -0.14 9.91 12.50
C LYS A 39 0.11 10.68 11.23
N LYS A 40 0.96 11.70 11.28
CA LYS A 40 1.25 12.46 10.09
C LYS A 40 2.00 11.63 9.08
N LEU A 41 2.92 10.81 9.56
CA LEU A 41 3.66 9.94 8.67
C LEU A 41 2.75 8.89 8.06
N ALA A 42 1.84 8.35 8.87
CA ALA A 42 0.88 7.37 8.38
C ALA A 42 -0.02 7.98 7.31
N GLU A 43 -0.49 9.19 7.56
CA GLU A 43 -1.36 9.87 6.61
C GLU A 43 -0.63 10.15 5.31
N LYS A 44 0.62 10.55 5.40
CA LYS A 44 1.41 10.80 4.20
C LYS A 44 1.57 9.53 3.38
N TRP A 45 1.91 8.43 4.05
CA TRP A 45 2.07 7.16 3.37
C TRP A 45 0.75 6.74 2.70
N TYR A 46 -0.34 6.86 3.43
CA TYR A 46 -1.65 6.47 2.91
C TYR A 46 -2.02 7.29 1.69
N THR A 47 -1.87 8.60 1.79
CA THR A 47 -2.23 9.50 0.70
C THR A 47 -1.38 9.23 -0.53
N GLU A 48 -0.09 9.08 -0.35
CA GLU A 48 0.79 8.85 -1.48
C GLU A 48 0.55 7.50 -2.12
N THR A 49 0.35 6.48 -1.29
CA THR A 49 0.10 5.15 -1.82
C THR A 49 -1.21 5.10 -2.59
N LYS A 50 -2.25 5.72 -2.02
CA LYS A 50 -3.54 5.74 -2.67
C LYS A 50 -3.46 6.46 -4.02
N ARG A 51 -2.73 7.58 -4.05
CA ARG A 51 -2.60 8.33 -5.28
C ARG A 51 -1.89 7.52 -6.36
N LYS A 52 -0.94 6.70 -5.96
CA LYS A 52 -0.19 5.92 -6.93
C LYS A 52 -1.03 4.82 -7.57
N ILE A 53 -2.07 4.36 -6.92
CA ILE A 53 -2.87 3.27 -7.46
C ILE A 53 -4.25 3.70 -7.94
N VAL A 54 -4.67 4.93 -7.63
CA VAL A 54 -6.04 5.35 -7.92
C VAL A 54 -6.38 5.30 -9.40
N GLY A 55 -5.41 5.51 -10.26
CA GLY A 55 -5.67 5.50 -11.70
C GLY A 55 -5.45 4.15 -12.36
N SER A 56 -5.16 3.14 -11.58
CA SER A 56 -4.87 1.83 -12.13
C SER A 56 -6.13 1.16 -12.62
N LYS A 57 -5.98 0.33 -13.65
CA LYS A 57 -7.10 -0.46 -14.15
C LYS A 57 -6.98 -1.91 -13.74
N HIS A 58 -6.21 -2.14 -12.70
CA HIS A 58 -5.98 -3.51 -12.23
C HIS A 58 -7.29 -4.10 -11.72
N PRO A 59 -7.57 -5.37 -12.04
CA PRO A 59 -8.84 -5.99 -11.63
C PRO A 59 -8.97 -6.14 -10.11
N LYS A 60 -7.87 -6.07 -9.38
CA LYS A 60 -7.93 -6.19 -7.92
C LYS A 60 -7.85 -4.86 -7.22
N LEU A 61 -8.08 -3.78 -7.93
CA LEU A 61 -7.92 -2.45 -7.34
C LEU A 61 -8.83 -2.23 -6.14
N GLU A 62 -10.07 -2.69 -6.21
CA GLU A 62 -10.98 -2.50 -5.09
C GLU A 62 -10.51 -3.21 -3.84
N ILE A 63 -10.02 -4.43 -4.00
CA ILE A 63 -9.49 -5.18 -2.87
C ILE A 63 -8.26 -4.47 -2.31
N ALA A 64 -7.44 -3.92 -3.20
CA ALA A 64 -6.27 -3.18 -2.76
C ALA A 64 -6.65 -1.97 -1.92
N PHE A 65 -7.68 -1.24 -2.35
CA PHE A 65 -8.15 -0.10 -1.58
C PHE A 65 -8.65 -0.52 -0.21
N GLU A 66 -9.40 -1.62 -0.14
CA GLU A 66 -9.90 -2.09 1.14
C GLU A 66 -8.75 -2.43 2.08
N ASN A 67 -7.74 -3.11 1.56
CA ASN A 67 -6.61 -3.50 2.39
C ASN A 67 -5.78 -2.28 2.78
N LEU A 68 -5.66 -1.30 1.89
CA LEU A 68 -4.97 -0.07 2.21
C LEU A 68 -5.65 0.65 3.37
N GLU A 69 -6.99 0.70 3.34
CA GLU A 69 -7.73 1.33 4.42
C GLU A 69 -7.51 0.60 5.74
N LYS A 70 -7.50 -0.72 5.70
CA LYS A 70 -7.30 -1.49 6.92
C LYS A 70 -5.92 -1.23 7.52
N LEU A 71 -4.90 -1.17 6.68
CA LEU A 71 -3.56 -0.87 7.15
C LEU A 71 -3.50 0.52 7.77
N TYR A 72 -4.10 1.48 7.09
CA TYR A 72 -4.08 2.85 7.59
C TYR A 72 -4.78 2.97 8.93
N LYS A 73 -5.94 2.33 9.07
CA LYS A 73 -6.66 2.37 10.34
C LYS A 73 -5.84 1.76 11.45
N GLY A 74 -5.10 0.71 11.15
CA GLY A 74 -4.22 0.12 12.14
C GLY A 74 -3.13 1.06 12.57
N MET A 75 -2.61 1.84 11.62
CA MET A 75 -1.54 2.77 11.93
C MET A 75 -1.99 3.91 12.83
N ILE A 76 -3.18 4.43 12.59
CA ILE A 76 -3.62 5.59 13.38
C ILE A 76 -4.30 5.18 14.67
N GLY A 77 -4.35 3.90 14.95
CA GLY A 77 -4.72 3.50 16.26
C GLY A 77 -6.16 3.33 16.44
N LYS A 78 -6.60 2.96 15.57
CA LYS A 78 -7.88 2.72 15.74
C LYS A 78 -8.52 3.59 16.14
#